data_4d28b4518f3e8585ab63b3204e7b3fc7
#
_entry.id   4d28b4518f3e8585ab63b3204e7b3fc7
#
_cell.length_a   1.000
_cell.length_b   1.000
_cell.length_c   1.000
_cell.angle_alpha   90.00
_cell.angle_beta   90.00
_cell.angle_gamma   90.00
#
_symmetry.space_group_name_H-M   'P 1'
#
loop_
_entity.id
_entity.type
_entity.pdbx_description
1 polymer ?
#
loop_
_entity_poly.entity_id
_entity_poly.type
_entity_poly.pdbx_seq_one_letter_code
_entity_poly.pdbx_strand_id
1 'polypeptide(L)'
;MSHTKKSTGQFYTVKSDYILSEVPRPPKNVKVIEPFAGQGDLLSWIGTDNPIEAYDIDPKHPDVHQRDTLLDPPNYDGSWIITNPPYLARNHADDKTVFDTYDSNDLYKCFMISLVNSDCLGGSVIIPVGFFLSPRDIDVSCRNAFLSKYRIVQVKYFEEDVFPDTSTTVVVVSFEKSSEVLHEQKVMWIHRPSGLQKEFLIRKVDDWIIGGDIYNLFVPVGITVRRHLEGKPLAEGETLTGLTLTALDSGKADGRIQLKYDQDYVYPAKDSSRAYLTLCIKGTILNPDKQKEIAKRFNQFIEAKRDETWSLFLPQFRESKEYARKRIPFELAYRIILHLIHNL
;
A
#
# COMPACT_ATOMS: atom_id res chain seq x y z
N MET A 1 14.33 -26.65 -1.90
CA MET A 1 14.87 -25.47 -1.16
C MET A 1 13.96 -24.22 -1.18
N SER A 2 12.77 -24.23 -1.81
CA SER A 2 11.91 -23.02 -1.90
C SER A 2 10.84 -22.87 -0.81
N HIS A 3 10.59 -23.88 0.01
CA HIS A 3 9.53 -23.84 1.02
C HIS A 3 9.85 -22.98 2.25
N THR A 4 11.12 -22.93 2.68
CA THR A 4 11.53 -22.23 3.91
C THR A 4 11.46 -20.70 3.80
N LYS A 5 11.86 -20.12 2.67
CA LYS A 5 11.87 -18.65 2.46
C LYS A 5 10.45 -18.03 2.46
N LYS A 6 9.47 -18.71 1.85
CA LYS A 6 8.09 -18.24 1.83
C LYS A 6 7.40 -18.33 3.19
N SER A 7 7.80 -19.28 4.03
CA SER A 7 7.23 -19.46 5.36
C SER A 7 7.75 -18.47 6.40
N THR A 8 8.95 -17.88 6.17
CA THR A 8 9.56 -16.87 7.06
C THR A 8 9.38 -15.44 6.58
N GLY A 9 8.89 -15.23 5.34
CA GLY A 9 8.73 -13.89 4.75
C GLY A 9 10.04 -13.17 4.44
N GLN A 10 11.16 -13.88 4.40
CA GLN A 10 12.50 -13.31 4.15
C GLN A 10 12.75 -13.07 2.66
N PHE A 11 13.13 -11.85 2.29
CA PHE A 11 13.49 -11.43 0.94
C PHE A 11 14.85 -10.73 0.95
N TYR A 12 15.84 -11.29 0.27
CA TYR A 12 17.20 -10.73 0.21
C TYR A 12 17.29 -9.54 -0.75
N THR A 13 18.05 -8.52 -0.38
CA THR A 13 18.14 -7.24 -1.11
C THR A 13 19.28 -7.28 -2.15
N VAL A 14 19.17 -8.20 -3.11
CA VAL A 14 20.22 -8.46 -4.12
C VAL A 14 20.61 -7.27 -5.02
N LYS A 15 19.84 -6.19 -5.04
CA LYS A 15 20.11 -4.96 -5.79
C LYS A 15 20.25 -3.75 -4.85
N SER A 16 20.92 -3.94 -3.72
CA SER A 16 21.04 -2.92 -2.66
C SER A 16 21.50 -1.55 -3.18
N ASP A 17 22.51 -1.49 -4.04
CA ASP A 17 23.03 -0.25 -4.62
C ASP A 17 21.97 0.52 -5.42
N TYR A 18 21.15 -0.18 -6.20
CA TYR A 18 20.06 0.43 -6.95
C TYR A 18 18.91 0.86 -6.04
N ILE A 19 18.51 0.00 -5.11
CA ILE A 19 17.42 0.25 -4.19
C ILE A 19 17.75 1.43 -3.27
N LEU A 20 18.98 1.50 -2.77
CA LEU A 20 19.44 2.53 -1.84
C LEU A 20 20.10 3.73 -2.51
N SER A 21 20.20 3.77 -3.86
CA SER A 21 20.68 4.98 -4.55
C SER A 21 19.77 6.18 -4.18
N GLU A 22 20.36 7.34 -3.95
CA GLU A 22 19.67 8.58 -3.56
C GLU A 22 18.88 8.50 -2.23
N VAL A 23 19.05 7.43 -1.47
CA VAL A 23 18.51 7.32 -0.10
C VAL A 23 19.41 8.13 0.84
N PRO A 24 18.85 8.93 1.75
CA PRO A 24 19.63 9.68 2.73
C PRO A 24 20.54 8.78 3.56
N ARG A 25 21.80 9.17 3.68
CA ARG A 25 22.78 8.45 4.50
C ARG A 25 22.55 8.71 5.98
N PRO A 26 22.87 7.76 6.87
CA PRO A 26 22.84 8.01 8.31
C PRO A 26 23.77 9.15 8.68
N PRO A 27 23.42 9.94 9.71
CA PRO A 27 24.32 10.96 10.24
C PRO A 27 25.65 10.31 10.72
N LYS A 28 26.78 11.01 10.53
CA LYS A 28 28.10 10.50 10.92
C LYS A 28 28.18 10.22 12.44
N ASN A 29 28.88 9.16 12.79
CA ASN A 29 29.08 8.72 14.19
C ASN A 29 27.78 8.31 14.92
N VAL A 30 26.67 8.18 14.23
CA VAL A 30 25.44 7.63 14.80
C VAL A 30 25.47 6.12 14.64
N LYS A 31 25.13 5.37 15.69
CA LYS A 31 24.97 3.92 15.60
C LYS A 31 23.88 3.55 14.59
N VAL A 32 24.19 2.65 13.66
CA VAL A 32 23.24 2.12 12.69
C VAL A 32 22.85 0.69 13.08
N ILE A 33 21.55 0.40 13.09
CA ILE A 33 21.05 -0.94 13.38
C ILE A 33 20.34 -1.51 12.15
N GLU A 34 20.76 -2.71 11.75
CA GLU A 34 20.09 -3.55 10.74
C GLU A 34 19.48 -4.77 11.43
N PRO A 35 18.17 -4.73 11.78
CA PRO A 35 17.55 -5.79 12.59
C PRO A 35 17.16 -7.05 11.80
N PHE A 36 17.27 -7.07 10.46
CA PHE A 36 16.92 -8.20 9.58
C PHE A 36 17.96 -8.36 8.48
N ALA A 37 19.23 -8.47 8.89
CA ALA A 37 20.37 -8.33 8.00
C ALA A 37 20.58 -9.51 7.03
N GLY A 38 20.07 -10.70 7.35
CA GLY A 38 20.16 -11.88 6.49
C GLY A 38 21.58 -12.19 6.01
N GLN A 39 21.85 -11.90 4.72
CA GLN A 39 23.17 -12.06 4.07
C GLN A 39 24.08 -10.83 4.21
N GLY A 40 23.63 -9.76 4.87
CA GLY A 40 24.39 -8.53 5.02
C GLY A 40 24.34 -7.60 3.79
N ASP A 41 23.36 -7.76 2.92
CA ASP A 41 23.24 -7.02 1.65
C ASP A 41 23.23 -5.48 1.83
N LEU A 42 22.71 -4.98 2.95
CA LEU A 42 22.64 -3.54 3.24
C LEU A 42 23.87 -3.02 3.98
N LEU A 43 24.69 -3.89 4.59
CA LEU A 43 25.83 -3.48 5.42
C LEU A 43 26.90 -2.73 4.61
N SER A 44 27.16 -3.18 3.38
CA SER A 44 28.11 -2.53 2.48
C SER A 44 27.73 -1.10 2.13
N TRP A 45 26.42 -0.82 2.05
CA TRP A 45 25.91 0.52 1.77
C TRP A 45 26.07 1.46 2.97
N ILE A 46 26.00 0.97 4.22
CA ILE A 46 26.15 1.81 5.43
C ILE A 46 27.55 2.46 5.45
N GLY A 47 28.57 1.73 5.05
CA GLY A 47 29.95 2.22 5.04
C GLY A 47 30.61 2.17 6.42
N THR A 48 31.78 2.77 6.55
CA THR A 48 32.65 2.67 7.75
C THR A 48 32.57 3.85 8.71
N ASP A 49 31.79 4.89 8.36
CA ASP A 49 31.70 6.12 9.17
C ASP A 49 30.82 5.96 10.43
N ASN A 50 30.12 4.84 10.56
CA ASN A 50 29.15 4.60 11.60
C ASN A 50 29.40 3.27 12.30
N PRO A 51 29.25 3.17 13.64
CA PRO A 51 29.15 1.88 14.32
C PRO A 51 27.92 1.11 13.83
N ILE A 52 28.07 -0.18 13.54
CA ILE A 52 26.99 -1.02 13.01
C ILE A 52 26.68 -2.14 13.99
N GLU A 53 25.40 -2.35 14.27
CA GLU A 53 24.86 -3.56 14.89
C GLU A 53 23.91 -4.24 13.90
N ALA A 54 24.16 -5.51 13.58
CA ALA A 54 23.37 -6.26 12.62
C ALA A 54 22.84 -7.55 13.25
N TYR A 55 21.56 -7.84 13.03
CA TYR A 55 20.86 -8.98 13.60
C TYR A 55 20.04 -9.72 12.55
N ASP A 56 19.85 -11.01 12.74
CA ASP A 56 18.89 -11.82 12.00
C ASP A 56 18.51 -13.06 12.82
N ILE A 57 17.33 -13.61 12.59
CA ILE A 57 16.90 -14.85 13.23
C ILE A 57 17.70 -16.05 12.71
N ASP A 58 18.17 -16.00 11.47
CA ASP A 58 18.97 -17.00 10.78
C ASP A 58 20.12 -16.35 9.99
N PRO A 59 21.19 -15.85 10.70
CA PRO A 59 22.26 -15.06 10.10
C PRO A 59 23.07 -15.88 9.07
N LYS A 60 23.38 -15.23 7.93
CA LYS A 60 24.19 -15.80 6.84
C LYS A 60 25.49 -15.03 6.59
N HIS A 61 25.78 -14.01 7.41
CA HIS A 61 26.98 -13.18 7.32
C HIS A 61 27.74 -13.19 8.66
N PRO A 62 29.07 -13.22 8.69
CA PRO A 62 29.84 -13.34 9.93
C PRO A 62 29.67 -12.18 10.91
N ASP A 63 29.35 -10.97 10.42
CA ASP A 63 29.14 -9.77 11.23
C ASP A 63 27.67 -9.59 11.66
N VAL A 64 26.79 -10.58 11.42
CA VAL A 64 25.39 -10.58 11.82
C VAL A 64 25.18 -11.49 13.02
N HIS A 65 24.62 -10.94 14.09
CA HIS A 65 24.34 -11.67 15.32
C HIS A 65 22.96 -12.34 15.26
N GLN A 66 22.87 -13.55 15.80
CA GLN A 66 21.59 -14.26 15.85
C GLN A 66 20.66 -13.63 16.90
N ARG A 67 19.47 -13.16 16.46
CA ARG A 67 18.46 -12.60 17.33
C ARG A 67 17.10 -12.52 16.62
N ASP A 68 16.04 -12.91 17.31
CA ASP A 68 14.67 -12.62 16.88
C ASP A 68 14.31 -11.20 17.33
N THR A 69 14.52 -10.21 16.45
CA THR A 69 14.35 -8.80 16.77
C THR A 69 12.87 -8.34 16.85
N LEU A 70 11.93 -9.21 16.51
CA LEU A 70 10.51 -8.95 16.72
C LEU A 70 10.04 -9.40 18.10
N LEU A 71 10.56 -10.49 18.65
CA LEU A 71 10.24 -10.95 19.99
C LEU A 71 11.17 -10.36 21.05
N ASP A 72 12.43 -10.10 20.69
CA ASP A 72 13.45 -9.50 21.54
C ASP A 72 14.11 -8.31 20.82
N PRO A 73 13.44 -7.13 20.72
CA PRO A 73 13.97 -5.97 20.01
C PRO A 73 15.30 -5.49 20.63
N PRO A 74 16.31 -5.11 19.82
CA PRO A 74 17.45 -4.40 20.35
C PRO A 74 17.06 -3.00 20.83
N ASN A 75 17.93 -2.37 21.58
CA ASN A 75 17.70 -0.97 21.94
C ASN A 75 17.95 -0.06 20.73
N TYR A 76 16.87 0.43 20.12
CA TYR A 76 16.92 1.36 18.97
C TYR A 76 17.13 2.82 19.37
N ASP A 77 17.12 3.18 20.67
CA ASP A 77 17.20 4.56 21.11
C ASP A 77 18.49 5.23 20.64
N GLY A 78 18.35 6.42 20.09
CA GLY A 78 19.49 7.21 19.59
C GLY A 78 20.18 6.62 18.35
N SER A 79 19.63 5.56 17.74
CA SER A 79 20.22 4.91 16.57
C SER A 79 19.50 5.31 15.28
N TRP A 80 20.14 4.99 14.14
CA TRP A 80 19.60 5.08 12.80
C TRP A 80 19.29 3.68 12.28
N ILE A 81 18.11 3.50 11.69
CA ILE A 81 17.66 2.20 11.22
C ILE A 81 17.84 2.10 9.71
N ILE A 82 18.36 0.99 9.25
CA ILE A 82 18.30 0.62 7.83
C ILE A 82 17.96 -0.85 7.72
N THR A 83 16.88 -1.17 6.98
CA THR A 83 16.45 -2.57 6.93
C THR A 83 15.41 -2.87 5.86
N ASN A 84 15.33 -4.16 5.52
CA ASN A 84 14.27 -4.79 4.76
C ASN A 84 13.57 -5.82 5.66
N PRO A 85 12.54 -5.43 6.44
CA PRO A 85 11.87 -6.35 7.35
C PRO A 85 11.12 -7.46 6.60
N PRO A 86 10.84 -8.61 7.24
CA PRO A 86 10.12 -9.72 6.61
C PRO A 86 8.66 -9.32 6.28
N TYR A 87 8.15 -9.83 5.13
CA TYR A 87 6.75 -9.66 4.70
C TYR A 87 6.02 -11.00 4.79
N LEU A 88 5.28 -11.19 5.85
CA LEU A 88 4.44 -12.38 6.04
C LEU A 88 3.13 -11.96 6.69
N ALA A 89 2.04 -12.19 5.97
CA ALA A 89 0.72 -11.92 6.51
C ALA A 89 0.35 -12.97 7.58
N ARG A 90 -0.30 -12.53 8.66
CA ARG A 90 -0.72 -13.36 9.81
C ARG A 90 -1.44 -14.65 9.42
N ASN A 91 -2.28 -14.62 8.37
CA ASN A 91 -3.03 -15.79 7.90
C ASN A 91 -2.14 -16.85 7.24
N HIS A 92 -0.91 -16.54 6.89
CA HIS A 92 0.08 -17.46 6.31
C HIS A 92 1.15 -17.93 7.29
N ALA A 93 1.20 -17.33 8.48
CA ALA A 93 2.14 -17.73 9.52
C ALA A 93 1.57 -18.90 10.33
N ASP A 94 2.43 -19.82 10.74
CA ASP A 94 2.06 -20.91 11.66
C ASP A 94 1.97 -20.41 13.11
N ASP A 95 2.99 -19.65 13.56
CA ASP A 95 3.01 -18.99 14.86
C ASP A 95 2.42 -17.57 14.76
N LYS A 96 1.54 -17.22 15.67
CA LYS A 96 0.85 -15.93 15.74
C LYS A 96 1.40 -15.00 16.85
N THR A 97 2.34 -15.46 17.65
CA THR A 97 2.85 -14.76 18.84
C THR A 97 3.31 -13.33 18.55
N VAL A 98 4.11 -13.14 17.49
CA VAL A 98 4.58 -11.81 17.08
C VAL A 98 3.41 -10.89 16.72
N PHE A 99 2.44 -11.41 15.95
CA PHE A 99 1.28 -10.61 15.53
C PHE A 99 0.39 -10.21 16.71
N ASP A 100 0.24 -11.09 17.70
CA ASP A 100 -0.53 -10.83 18.93
C ASP A 100 0.19 -9.79 19.81
N THR A 101 1.53 -9.85 19.89
CA THR A 101 2.35 -8.90 20.63
C THR A 101 2.19 -7.46 20.11
N TYR A 102 2.09 -7.29 18.80
CA TYR A 102 2.01 -5.97 18.15
C TYR A 102 0.61 -5.59 17.67
N ASP A 103 -0.40 -6.39 17.94
CA ASP A 103 -1.78 -6.23 17.42
C ASP A 103 -1.78 -5.92 15.92
N SER A 104 -1.10 -6.78 15.14
CA SER A 104 -0.86 -6.54 13.72
C SER A 104 -1.14 -7.78 12.86
N ASN A 105 -1.18 -7.60 11.55
CA ASN A 105 -1.52 -8.65 10.60
C ASN A 105 -0.44 -8.91 9.54
N ASP A 106 0.74 -8.28 9.67
CA ASP A 106 1.89 -8.50 8.81
C ASP A 106 3.19 -8.21 9.58
N LEU A 107 4.26 -8.98 9.36
CA LEU A 107 5.51 -8.86 10.10
C LEU A 107 6.18 -7.49 9.94
N TYR A 108 6.17 -6.91 8.73
CA TYR A 108 6.75 -5.57 8.55
C TYR A 108 6.03 -4.51 9.39
N LYS A 109 4.72 -4.67 9.61
CA LYS A 109 3.96 -3.75 10.47
C LYS A 109 4.27 -3.97 11.94
N CYS A 110 4.47 -5.23 12.37
CA CYS A 110 4.98 -5.52 13.71
C CYS A 110 6.29 -4.75 13.94
N PHE A 111 7.19 -4.79 12.96
CA PHE A 111 8.43 -4.01 13.02
C PHE A 111 8.19 -2.49 13.05
N MET A 112 7.31 -1.95 12.21
CA MET A 112 7.00 -0.52 12.22
C MET A 112 6.46 -0.07 13.60
N ILE A 113 5.64 -0.90 14.27
CA ILE A 113 5.15 -0.63 15.61
C ILE A 113 6.27 -0.77 16.67
N SER A 114 7.21 -1.71 16.51
CA SER A 114 8.37 -1.81 17.40
C SER A 114 9.22 -0.53 17.39
N LEU A 115 9.37 0.12 16.23
CA LEU A 115 10.01 1.42 16.11
C LEU A 115 9.22 2.53 16.82
N VAL A 116 7.89 2.50 16.77
CA VAL A 116 7.05 3.45 17.52
C VAL A 116 7.28 3.34 19.03
N ASN A 117 7.52 2.12 19.53
CA ASN A 117 7.80 1.82 20.94
C ASN A 117 9.24 2.15 21.36
N SER A 118 10.10 2.58 20.44
CA SER A 118 11.50 2.95 20.67
C SER A 118 11.74 4.43 20.42
N ASP A 119 12.95 4.90 20.62
CA ASP A 119 13.34 6.30 20.45
C ASP A 119 14.48 6.47 19.43
N CYS A 120 14.38 5.77 18.28
CA CYS A 120 15.35 5.91 17.19
C CYS A 120 15.29 7.31 16.56
N LEU A 121 16.42 7.77 16.02
CA LEU A 121 16.53 9.10 15.40
C LEU A 121 15.86 9.17 14.03
N GLY A 122 15.86 8.06 13.32
CA GLY A 122 15.32 7.94 11.98
C GLY A 122 15.86 6.70 11.27
N GLY A 123 15.69 6.66 9.95
CA GLY A 123 16.16 5.51 9.18
C GLY A 123 15.61 5.45 7.77
N SER A 124 15.90 4.32 7.13
CA SER A 124 15.31 3.94 5.85
C SER A 124 14.87 2.48 5.91
N VAL A 125 13.60 2.24 5.57
CA VAL A 125 12.99 0.92 5.60
C VAL A 125 12.42 0.56 4.23
N ILE A 126 12.63 -0.69 3.81
CA ILE A 126 12.07 -1.22 2.56
C ILE A 126 10.78 -1.96 2.94
N ILE A 127 9.62 -1.45 2.54
CA ILE A 127 8.33 -2.01 2.94
C ILE A 127 7.35 -2.08 1.77
N PRO A 128 6.29 -2.89 1.86
CA PRO A 128 5.22 -2.90 0.87
C PRO A 128 4.58 -1.52 0.69
N VAL A 129 4.36 -1.10 -0.56
CA VAL A 129 3.68 0.17 -0.87
C VAL A 129 2.28 0.26 -0.26
N GLY A 130 1.67 -0.88 0.03
CA GLY A 130 0.39 -1.00 0.75
C GLY A 130 0.34 -0.22 2.07
N PHE A 131 1.49 0.04 2.70
CA PHE A 131 1.58 0.93 3.87
C PHE A 131 0.95 2.31 3.61
N PHE A 132 1.09 2.88 2.41
CA PHE A 132 0.54 4.19 2.05
C PHE A 132 -0.81 4.13 1.33
N LEU A 133 -1.24 2.95 0.85
CA LEU A 133 -2.39 2.85 -0.07
C LEU A 133 -3.61 2.18 0.56
N SER A 134 -3.45 1.44 1.64
CA SER A 134 -4.52 0.62 2.19
C SER A 134 -5.43 1.42 3.13
N PRO A 135 -6.75 1.44 2.88
CA PRO A 135 -7.73 2.08 3.77
C PRO A 135 -8.23 1.16 4.90
N ARG A 136 -7.67 -0.05 5.07
CA ARG A 136 -8.11 -0.97 6.13
C ARG A 136 -7.70 -0.44 7.50
N ASP A 137 -8.58 -0.54 8.48
CA ASP A 137 -8.38 0.00 9.83
C ASP A 137 -7.04 -0.38 10.45
N ILE A 138 -6.61 -1.63 10.31
CA ILE A 138 -5.33 -2.11 10.85
C ILE A 138 -4.11 -1.45 10.15
N ASP A 139 -4.23 -1.12 8.86
CA ASP A 139 -3.17 -0.43 8.10
C ASP A 139 -3.16 1.07 8.45
N VAL A 140 -4.34 1.65 8.61
CA VAL A 140 -4.52 3.05 9.06
C VAL A 140 -3.99 3.23 10.49
N SER A 141 -4.28 2.29 11.40
CA SER A 141 -3.80 2.32 12.78
C SER A 141 -2.27 2.27 12.85
N CYS A 142 -1.64 1.33 12.12
CA CYS A 142 -0.18 1.24 12.04
C CYS A 142 0.44 2.53 11.48
N ARG A 143 -0.12 3.09 10.42
CA ARG A 143 0.34 4.33 9.79
C ARG A 143 0.17 5.53 10.71
N ASN A 144 -0.97 5.66 11.39
CA ASN A 144 -1.21 6.70 12.38
C ASN A 144 -0.23 6.62 13.55
N ALA A 145 0.03 5.42 14.06
CA ALA A 145 1.01 5.21 15.13
C ALA A 145 2.41 5.66 14.69
N PHE A 146 2.85 5.23 13.51
CA PHE A 146 4.16 5.58 12.98
C PHE A 146 4.30 7.10 12.75
N LEU A 147 3.33 7.71 12.08
CA LEU A 147 3.35 9.15 11.75
C LEU A 147 3.02 10.08 12.93
N SER A 148 2.60 9.52 14.06
CA SER A 148 2.52 10.30 15.33
C SER A 148 3.89 10.58 15.92
N LYS A 149 4.92 9.83 15.55
CA LYS A 149 6.27 9.91 16.10
C LYS A 149 7.33 10.32 15.08
N TYR A 150 7.14 9.90 13.82
CA TYR A 150 8.11 10.09 12.74
C TYR A 150 7.51 10.89 11.59
N ARG A 151 8.34 11.73 10.95
CA ARG A 151 8.03 12.35 9.67
C ARG A 151 8.68 11.58 8.53
N ILE A 152 8.04 11.55 7.39
CA ILE A 152 8.62 10.95 6.17
C ILE A 152 9.49 12.02 5.47
N VAL A 153 10.74 11.68 5.24
CA VAL A 153 11.68 12.55 4.51
C VAL A 153 11.53 12.37 3.01
N GLN A 154 11.49 11.10 2.57
CA GLN A 154 11.45 10.73 1.17
C GLN A 154 10.85 9.33 1.01
N VAL A 155 10.18 9.09 -0.11
CA VAL A 155 9.76 7.74 -0.52
C VAL A 155 10.29 7.45 -1.92
N LYS A 156 10.98 6.32 -2.08
CA LYS A 156 11.39 5.81 -3.38
C LYS A 156 10.51 4.64 -3.75
N TYR A 157 9.70 4.79 -4.79
CA TYR A 157 8.67 3.84 -5.22
C TYR A 157 9.15 3.02 -6.42
N PHE A 158 9.07 1.69 -6.33
CA PHE A 158 9.48 0.77 -7.39
C PHE A 158 8.24 0.14 -8.04
N GLU A 159 7.85 0.64 -9.21
CA GLU A 159 6.80 0.00 -10.01
C GLU A 159 7.31 -1.27 -10.69
N GLU A 160 8.61 -1.37 -10.87
CA GLU A 160 9.31 -2.55 -11.40
C GLU A 160 9.56 -3.62 -10.33
N ASP A 161 10.02 -4.79 -10.76
CA ASP A 161 10.39 -5.88 -9.87
C ASP A 161 11.84 -5.74 -9.39
N VAL A 162 12.02 -5.50 -8.10
CA VAL A 162 13.32 -5.40 -7.45
C VAL A 162 13.69 -6.62 -6.59
N PHE A 163 12.69 -7.48 -6.30
CA PHE A 163 12.88 -8.72 -5.55
C PHE A 163 12.36 -9.92 -6.35
N PRO A 164 13.23 -10.85 -6.77
CA PRO A 164 12.82 -11.97 -7.62
C PRO A 164 11.86 -12.96 -6.92
N ASP A 165 11.85 -12.96 -5.59
CA ASP A 165 11.11 -13.94 -4.79
C ASP A 165 9.74 -13.46 -4.31
N THR A 166 9.35 -12.20 -4.60
CA THR A 166 8.05 -11.64 -4.19
C THR A 166 7.34 -10.90 -5.31
N SER A 167 6.01 -10.98 -5.32
CA SER A 167 5.14 -10.18 -6.19
C SER A 167 4.72 -8.85 -5.54
N THR A 168 5.28 -8.49 -4.39
CA THR A 168 4.93 -7.28 -3.65
C THR A 168 5.61 -6.07 -4.25
N THR A 169 4.84 -5.04 -4.57
CA THR A 169 5.37 -3.72 -4.93
C THR A 169 5.88 -3.03 -3.67
N VAL A 170 7.13 -2.58 -3.70
CA VAL A 170 7.81 -2.03 -2.52
C VAL A 170 8.18 -0.56 -2.67
N VAL A 171 8.42 0.06 -1.53
CA VAL A 171 8.97 1.41 -1.39
C VAL A 171 10.15 1.40 -0.41
N VAL A 172 11.12 2.28 -0.61
CA VAL A 172 12.04 2.69 0.44
C VAL A 172 11.47 3.94 1.09
N VAL A 173 11.23 3.87 2.38
CA VAL A 173 10.73 4.99 3.19
C VAL A 173 11.87 5.50 4.05
N SER A 174 12.33 6.71 3.78
CA SER A 174 13.26 7.42 4.66
C SER A 174 12.47 8.30 5.62
N PHE A 175 12.77 8.19 6.90
CA PHE A 175 12.03 8.86 7.98
C PHE A 175 12.96 9.40 9.06
N GLU A 176 12.48 10.37 9.82
CA GLU A 176 13.17 10.95 10.96
C GLU A 176 12.19 11.15 12.11
N LYS A 177 12.71 11.12 13.34
CA LYS A 177 11.93 11.46 14.54
C LYS A 177 11.39 12.90 14.40
N SER A 178 10.09 13.06 14.60
CA SER A 178 9.46 14.38 14.57
C SER A 178 9.50 15.02 15.96
N SER A 179 9.76 16.31 16.01
CA SER A 179 9.62 17.12 17.24
C SER A 179 8.19 17.63 17.44
N GLU A 180 7.34 17.49 16.43
CA GLU A 180 5.98 18.04 16.41
C GLU A 180 4.97 16.98 16.01
N VAL A 181 3.73 17.14 16.48
CA VAL A 181 2.59 16.32 16.02
C VAL A 181 2.15 16.83 14.65
N LEU A 182 2.32 15.99 13.63
CA LEU A 182 1.94 16.35 12.28
C LEU A 182 0.47 15.99 12.03
N HIS A 183 -0.24 16.87 11.33
CA HIS A 183 -1.58 16.65 10.78
C HIS A 183 -1.57 16.49 9.26
N GLU A 184 -0.53 17.02 8.62
CA GLU A 184 -0.24 16.89 7.21
C GLU A 184 1.26 17.02 6.97
N GLN A 185 1.75 16.47 5.88
CA GLN A 185 3.11 16.70 5.43
C GLN A 185 3.23 16.54 3.92
N LYS A 186 4.14 17.29 3.32
CA LYS A 186 4.57 17.12 1.95
C LYS A 186 5.74 16.15 1.92
N VAL A 187 5.64 15.13 1.06
CA VAL A 187 6.63 14.07 0.96
C VAL A 187 7.11 13.96 -0.47
N MET A 188 8.42 14.00 -0.67
CA MET A 188 9.02 13.77 -1.96
C MET A 188 8.97 12.29 -2.34
N TRP A 189 8.39 11.96 -3.49
CA TRP A 189 8.37 10.63 -4.07
C TRP A 189 9.23 10.58 -5.32
N ILE A 190 10.04 9.52 -5.41
CA ILE A 190 10.90 9.22 -6.55
C ILE A 190 10.40 7.92 -7.19
N HIS A 191 9.91 8.01 -8.41
CA HIS A 191 9.39 6.86 -9.15
C HIS A 191 10.50 6.11 -9.89
N ARG A 192 10.55 4.80 -9.76
CA ARG A 192 11.46 3.92 -10.50
C ARG A 192 10.67 2.96 -11.40
N PRO A 193 11.17 2.70 -12.61
CA PRO A 193 12.48 3.09 -13.19
C PRO A 193 12.52 4.49 -13.83
N SER A 194 11.39 5.24 -13.92
CA SER A 194 11.33 6.47 -14.74
C SER A 194 12.20 7.62 -14.24
N GLY A 195 12.56 7.64 -12.95
CA GLY A 195 13.29 8.76 -12.34
C GLY A 195 12.45 9.99 -12.06
N LEU A 196 11.14 9.97 -12.34
CA LEU A 196 10.25 11.09 -12.06
C LEU A 196 10.19 11.37 -10.56
N GLN A 197 10.16 12.65 -10.21
CA GLN A 197 10.03 13.11 -8.84
C GLN A 197 8.77 13.97 -8.71
N LYS A 198 8.04 13.77 -7.62
CA LYS A 198 6.84 14.54 -7.30
C LYS A 198 6.64 14.63 -5.79
N GLU A 199 6.25 15.81 -5.33
CA GLU A 199 5.85 16.03 -3.96
C GLU A 199 4.35 15.72 -3.83
N PHE A 200 4.00 14.85 -2.89
CA PHE A 200 2.61 14.55 -2.53
C PHE A 200 2.31 15.07 -1.13
N LEU A 201 1.15 15.69 -1.00
CA LEU A 201 0.58 16.03 0.31
C LEU A 201 -0.15 14.81 0.85
N ILE A 202 0.22 14.35 2.05
CA ILE A 202 -0.51 13.34 2.82
C ILE A 202 -1.06 13.98 4.09
N ARG A 203 -2.30 13.65 4.47
CA ARG A 203 -3.00 14.28 5.59
C ARG A 203 -3.63 13.24 6.51
N LYS A 204 -3.61 13.51 7.79
CA LYS A 204 -4.22 12.63 8.80
C LYS A 204 -5.73 12.45 8.56
N VAL A 205 -6.43 13.49 8.12
CA VAL A 205 -7.87 13.46 7.81
C VAL A 205 -8.19 12.51 6.63
N ASP A 206 -7.20 12.22 5.79
CA ASP A 206 -7.30 11.29 4.66
C ASP A 206 -6.56 9.97 4.96
N ASP A 207 -6.41 9.61 6.24
CA ASP A 207 -5.69 8.42 6.70
C ASP A 207 -4.24 8.32 6.19
N TRP A 208 -3.62 9.47 5.87
CA TRP A 208 -2.29 9.58 5.27
C TRP A 208 -2.15 8.86 3.91
N ILE A 209 -3.26 8.60 3.22
CA ILE A 209 -3.27 7.99 1.88
C ILE A 209 -3.03 9.09 0.85
N ILE A 210 -2.18 8.81 -0.15
CA ILE A 210 -2.01 9.71 -1.30
C ILE A 210 -3.32 9.75 -2.09
N GLY A 211 -3.89 10.96 -2.25
CA GLY A 211 -5.22 11.10 -2.85
C GLY A 211 -6.34 10.47 -2.03
N GLY A 212 -6.15 10.33 -0.72
CA GLY A 212 -7.10 9.72 0.21
C GLY A 212 -8.40 10.51 0.41
N ASP A 213 -8.43 11.78 0.00
CA ASP A 213 -9.64 12.60 -0.08
C ASP A 213 -10.79 11.91 -0.85
N ILE A 214 -10.46 11.03 -1.79
CA ILE A 214 -11.44 10.21 -2.53
C ILE A 214 -12.29 9.31 -1.62
N TYR A 215 -11.76 8.90 -0.46
CA TYR A 215 -12.50 8.12 0.53
C TYR A 215 -13.46 8.97 1.36
N ASN A 216 -13.34 10.30 1.30
CA ASN A 216 -14.16 11.27 2.00
C ASN A 216 -15.20 11.97 1.10
N LEU A 217 -15.36 11.52 -0.16
CA LEU A 217 -16.38 12.05 -1.07
C LEU A 217 -17.76 11.97 -0.44
N PHE A 218 -18.52 13.06 -0.55
CA PHE A 218 -19.91 13.08 -0.12
C PHE A 218 -20.75 12.04 -0.86
N VAL A 219 -21.61 11.34 -0.15
CA VAL A 219 -22.56 10.38 -0.70
C VAL A 219 -23.98 10.75 -0.25
N PRO A 220 -24.99 10.73 -1.15
CA PRO A 220 -26.36 11.07 -0.82
C PRO A 220 -26.98 10.01 0.10
N VAL A 221 -27.78 10.46 1.06
CA VAL A 221 -28.58 9.57 1.93
C VAL A 221 -29.74 8.97 1.13
N GLY A 222 -30.04 7.71 1.38
CA GLY A 222 -31.19 7.02 0.77
C GLY A 222 -30.91 6.42 -0.62
N ILE A 223 -29.74 6.68 -1.22
CA ILE A 223 -29.33 6.03 -2.46
C ILE A 223 -28.23 5.02 -2.15
N THR A 224 -28.35 3.81 -2.71
CA THR A 224 -27.33 2.77 -2.56
C THR A 224 -26.96 2.17 -3.92
N VAL A 225 -25.70 1.77 -4.03
CA VAL A 225 -25.13 1.09 -5.19
C VAL A 225 -24.53 -0.23 -4.72
N ARG A 226 -24.83 -1.31 -5.44
CA ARG A 226 -24.18 -2.60 -5.23
C ARG A 226 -23.98 -3.35 -6.55
N ARG A 227 -23.25 -4.44 -6.51
CA ARG A 227 -23.12 -5.34 -7.66
C ARG A 227 -24.37 -6.22 -7.81
N HIS A 228 -24.78 -6.46 -9.05
CA HIS A 228 -25.68 -7.54 -9.40
C HIS A 228 -24.97 -8.88 -9.28
N LEU A 229 -25.64 -9.87 -8.69
CA LEU A 229 -25.10 -11.24 -8.58
C LEU A 229 -25.97 -12.20 -9.37
N GLU A 230 -25.34 -13.06 -10.16
CA GLU A 230 -26.02 -14.09 -10.92
C GLU A 230 -26.92 -14.95 -10.04
N GLY A 231 -28.15 -15.16 -10.49
CA GLY A 231 -29.14 -15.96 -9.75
C GLY A 231 -29.73 -15.31 -8.50
N LYS A 232 -29.32 -14.09 -8.14
CA LYS A 232 -29.93 -13.35 -7.02
C LYS A 232 -30.95 -12.34 -7.53
N PRO A 233 -32.18 -12.34 -7.01
CA PRO A 233 -33.19 -11.35 -7.39
C PRO A 233 -32.78 -9.94 -6.93
N LEU A 234 -33.34 -8.93 -7.60
CA LEU A 234 -33.24 -7.56 -7.15
C LEU A 234 -34.02 -7.39 -5.85
N ALA A 235 -33.49 -6.63 -4.91
CA ALA A 235 -34.21 -6.27 -3.71
C ALA A 235 -35.33 -5.26 -4.04
N GLU A 236 -36.30 -5.12 -3.13
CA GLU A 236 -37.39 -4.16 -3.29
C GLU A 236 -36.87 -2.73 -3.48
N GLY A 237 -37.33 -2.07 -4.54
CA GLY A 237 -36.92 -0.72 -4.91
C GLY A 237 -35.54 -0.62 -5.57
N GLU A 238 -34.89 -1.74 -5.90
CA GLU A 238 -33.69 -1.75 -6.72
C GLU A 238 -33.99 -1.82 -8.21
N THR A 239 -33.16 -1.16 -9.01
CA THR A 239 -33.15 -1.25 -10.47
C THR A 239 -31.79 -1.78 -10.96
N LEU A 240 -31.83 -2.72 -11.89
CA LEU A 240 -30.65 -3.12 -12.63
C LEU A 240 -30.32 -2.02 -13.63
N THR A 241 -29.04 -1.67 -13.72
CA THR A 241 -28.56 -0.64 -14.67
C THR A 241 -27.84 -1.29 -15.85
N GLY A 242 -27.61 -0.54 -16.91
CA GLY A 242 -26.67 -0.89 -17.99
C GLY A 242 -25.20 -0.52 -17.64
N LEU A 243 -24.89 -0.20 -16.38
CA LEU A 243 -23.55 0.20 -15.98
C LEU A 243 -22.72 -1.02 -15.55
N THR A 244 -21.64 -1.28 -16.28
CA THR A 244 -20.69 -2.36 -15.98
C THR A 244 -19.34 -1.79 -15.61
N LEU A 245 -18.85 -2.15 -14.41
CA LEU A 245 -17.55 -1.73 -13.87
C LEU A 245 -16.48 -2.76 -14.21
N THR A 246 -15.38 -2.32 -14.81
CA THR A 246 -14.08 -3.01 -14.82
C THR A 246 -13.26 -2.47 -13.66
N ALA A 247 -12.99 -3.30 -12.65
CA ALA A 247 -12.36 -2.87 -11.40
C ALA A 247 -10.86 -3.16 -11.31
N LEU A 248 -10.26 -3.77 -12.35
CA LEU A 248 -8.87 -4.20 -12.36
C LEU A 248 -8.20 -3.82 -13.67
N ASP A 249 -7.02 -3.19 -13.60
CA ASP A 249 -6.19 -2.97 -14.78
C ASP A 249 -5.66 -4.30 -15.31
N SER A 250 -5.84 -4.55 -16.60
CA SER A 250 -5.32 -5.75 -17.29
C SER A 250 -3.90 -5.55 -17.85
N GLY A 251 -3.39 -4.32 -17.82
CA GLY A 251 -2.14 -3.91 -18.45
C GLY A 251 -2.27 -3.56 -19.93
N LYS A 252 -3.48 -3.62 -20.47
CA LYS A 252 -3.80 -3.16 -21.83
C LYS A 252 -4.53 -1.82 -21.75
N ALA A 253 -4.39 -0.99 -22.77
CA ALA A 253 -5.02 0.34 -22.80
C ALA A 253 -6.56 0.28 -22.67
N ASP A 254 -7.19 -0.73 -23.26
CA ASP A 254 -8.64 -0.99 -23.20
C ASP A 254 -9.08 -1.75 -21.94
N GLY A 255 -8.14 -2.30 -21.18
CA GLY A 255 -8.37 -3.06 -19.95
C GLY A 255 -8.12 -2.27 -18.68
N ARG A 256 -8.30 -0.94 -18.70
CA ARG A 256 -8.16 -0.09 -17.52
C ARG A 256 -9.42 -0.12 -16.67
N ILE A 257 -9.29 0.29 -15.40
CA ILE A 257 -10.43 0.55 -14.52
C ILE A 257 -11.33 1.57 -15.20
N GLN A 258 -12.59 1.18 -15.45
CA GLN A 258 -13.56 2.00 -16.16
C GLN A 258 -14.99 1.58 -15.87
N LEU A 259 -15.91 2.49 -16.08
CA LEU A 259 -17.35 2.26 -16.07
C LEU A 259 -17.86 2.36 -17.52
N LYS A 260 -18.57 1.35 -18.01
CA LYS A 260 -19.20 1.33 -19.33
C LYS A 260 -20.72 1.30 -19.20
N TYR A 261 -21.40 1.91 -20.14
CA TYR A 261 -22.84 1.78 -20.29
C TYR A 261 -23.13 0.90 -21.51
N ASP A 262 -23.88 -0.17 -21.29
CA ASP A 262 -24.46 -1.02 -22.30
C ASP A 262 -25.82 -1.53 -21.81
N GLN A 263 -26.88 -1.14 -22.49
CA GLN A 263 -28.25 -1.45 -22.08
C GLN A 263 -28.58 -2.93 -22.19
N ASP A 264 -27.94 -3.63 -23.14
CA ASP A 264 -28.26 -5.01 -23.51
C ASP A 264 -27.32 -6.02 -22.84
N TYR A 265 -26.36 -5.55 -22.06
CA TYR A 265 -25.35 -6.38 -21.42
C TYR A 265 -25.41 -6.37 -19.89
N VAL A 266 -25.50 -7.55 -19.31
CA VAL A 266 -25.38 -7.77 -17.86
C VAL A 266 -24.26 -8.76 -17.58
N TYR A 267 -23.25 -8.33 -16.83
CA TYR A 267 -22.17 -9.23 -16.43
C TYR A 267 -22.65 -10.19 -15.32
N PRO A 268 -22.55 -11.52 -15.51
CA PRO A 268 -23.02 -12.52 -14.52
C PRO A 268 -21.99 -12.67 -13.40
N ALA A 269 -21.92 -11.69 -12.50
CA ALA A 269 -20.98 -11.71 -11.39
C ALA A 269 -21.34 -12.77 -10.34
N LYS A 270 -20.35 -13.53 -9.88
CA LYS A 270 -20.44 -14.44 -8.74
C LYS A 270 -19.92 -13.74 -7.46
N ASP A 271 -20.20 -14.33 -6.29
CA ASP A 271 -19.66 -13.80 -5.02
C ASP A 271 -18.13 -13.69 -5.01
N SER A 272 -17.44 -14.57 -5.74
CA SER A 272 -15.99 -14.54 -5.92
C SER A 272 -15.48 -13.55 -6.97
N SER A 273 -16.36 -12.93 -7.77
CA SER A 273 -15.95 -11.97 -8.81
C SER A 273 -15.26 -10.76 -8.19
N ARG A 274 -14.09 -10.39 -8.72
CA ARG A 274 -13.25 -9.30 -8.21
C ARG A 274 -12.90 -8.23 -9.23
N ALA A 275 -13.16 -8.48 -10.51
CA ALA A 275 -12.71 -7.62 -11.61
C ALA A 275 -13.84 -6.97 -12.40
N TYR A 276 -14.98 -7.64 -12.56
CA TYR A 276 -16.10 -7.18 -13.38
C TYR A 276 -17.41 -7.34 -12.64
N LEU A 277 -18.33 -6.39 -12.83
CA LEU A 277 -19.69 -6.44 -12.27
C LEU A 277 -20.63 -5.48 -12.98
N THR A 278 -21.92 -5.81 -13.04
CA THR A 278 -23.00 -4.87 -13.39
C THR A 278 -23.58 -4.29 -12.09
N LEU A 279 -24.01 -3.03 -12.13
CA LEU A 279 -24.51 -2.30 -10.96
C LEU A 279 -26.02 -2.41 -10.80
N CYS A 280 -26.46 -2.52 -9.56
CA CYS A 280 -27.83 -2.24 -9.12
C CYS A 280 -27.85 -0.97 -8.30
N ILE A 281 -28.91 -0.17 -8.45
CA ILE A 281 -29.10 1.08 -7.73
C ILE A 281 -30.48 1.07 -7.06
N LYS A 282 -30.52 1.52 -5.80
CA LYS A 282 -31.76 1.72 -5.03
C LYS A 282 -31.90 3.19 -4.65
N GLY A 283 -33.12 3.68 -4.54
CA GLY A 283 -33.42 5.04 -4.07
C GLY A 283 -33.45 6.12 -5.16
N THR A 284 -33.08 5.76 -6.40
CA THR A 284 -33.22 6.64 -7.57
C THR A 284 -33.35 5.81 -8.85
N ILE A 285 -33.95 6.39 -9.88
CA ILE A 285 -34.05 5.81 -11.22
C ILE A 285 -33.18 6.64 -12.16
N LEU A 286 -32.23 5.98 -12.81
CA LEU A 286 -31.36 6.60 -13.79
C LEU A 286 -31.81 6.22 -15.21
N ASN A 287 -32.25 7.20 -15.98
CA ASN A 287 -32.50 6.99 -17.41
C ASN A 287 -31.20 6.73 -18.16
N PRO A 288 -31.28 6.21 -19.42
CA PRO A 288 -30.08 5.88 -20.21
C PRO A 288 -29.06 7.01 -20.35
N ASP A 289 -29.51 8.26 -20.52
CA ASP A 289 -28.62 9.39 -20.73
C ASP A 289 -27.86 9.77 -19.44
N LYS A 290 -28.52 9.70 -18.28
CA LYS A 290 -27.85 9.85 -16.99
C LYS A 290 -26.84 8.75 -16.74
N GLN A 291 -27.14 7.50 -17.09
CA GLN A 291 -26.18 6.39 -16.96
C GLN A 291 -24.94 6.59 -17.84
N LYS A 292 -25.11 7.03 -19.09
CA LYS A 292 -24.00 7.38 -19.99
C LYS A 292 -23.13 8.50 -19.41
N GLU A 293 -23.76 9.54 -18.87
CA GLU A 293 -23.04 10.66 -18.27
C GLU A 293 -22.28 10.24 -17.01
N ILE A 294 -22.86 9.39 -16.15
CA ILE A 294 -22.15 8.82 -14.99
C ILE A 294 -20.93 8.02 -15.44
N ALA A 295 -21.06 7.16 -16.45
CA ALA A 295 -19.95 6.38 -16.97
C ALA A 295 -18.83 7.28 -17.49
N LYS A 296 -19.17 8.31 -18.26
CA LYS A 296 -18.21 9.29 -18.78
C LYS A 296 -17.50 10.04 -17.64
N ARG A 297 -18.24 10.58 -16.67
CA ARG A 297 -17.66 11.34 -15.53
C ARG A 297 -16.84 10.45 -14.62
N PHE A 298 -17.25 9.21 -14.39
CA PHE A 298 -16.45 8.25 -13.61
C PHE A 298 -15.08 8.03 -14.25
N ASN A 299 -15.04 7.78 -15.56
CA ASN A 299 -13.79 7.55 -16.26
C ASN A 299 -12.89 8.79 -16.24
N GLN A 300 -13.45 9.97 -16.46
CA GLN A 300 -12.71 11.25 -16.35
C GLN A 300 -12.15 11.47 -14.94
N PHE A 301 -12.96 11.20 -13.92
CA PHE A 301 -12.55 11.34 -12.52
C PHE A 301 -11.39 10.40 -12.16
N ILE A 302 -11.49 9.12 -12.58
CA ILE A 302 -10.42 8.14 -12.31
C ILE A 302 -9.12 8.53 -13.03
N GLU A 303 -9.17 8.92 -14.30
CA GLU A 303 -7.96 9.32 -15.03
C GLU A 303 -7.33 10.59 -14.44
N ALA A 304 -8.12 11.62 -14.12
CA ALA A 304 -7.61 12.82 -13.45
C ALA A 304 -6.92 12.50 -12.11
N LYS A 305 -7.53 11.59 -11.31
CA LYS A 305 -6.95 11.19 -10.03
C LYS A 305 -5.68 10.34 -10.20
N ARG A 306 -5.59 9.54 -11.27
CA ARG A 306 -4.36 8.80 -11.64
C ARG A 306 -3.20 9.75 -11.98
N ASP A 307 -3.47 10.76 -12.80
CA ASP A 307 -2.45 11.75 -13.20
C ASP A 307 -1.98 12.57 -11.99
N GLU A 308 -2.91 12.94 -11.11
CA GLU A 308 -2.60 13.65 -9.87
C GLU A 308 -1.71 12.81 -8.95
N THR A 309 -1.95 11.50 -8.81
CA THR A 309 -1.38 10.67 -7.73
C THR A 309 -0.48 9.52 -8.20
N TRP A 310 -0.14 9.43 -9.49
CA TRP A 310 0.52 8.24 -10.08
C TRP A 310 -0.24 6.93 -9.82
N SER A 311 -1.56 7.00 -9.72
CA SER A 311 -2.43 5.88 -9.30
C SER A 311 -2.16 5.36 -7.88
N LEU A 312 -1.46 6.10 -7.02
CA LEU A 312 -1.08 5.68 -5.66
C LEU A 312 -2.25 5.70 -4.66
N PHE A 313 -3.47 6.08 -5.06
CA PHE A 313 -4.69 5.88 -4.28
C PHE A 313 -5.32 4.49 -4.47
N LEU A 314 -4.79 3.69 -5.38
CA LEU A 314 -5.30 2.36 -5.73
C LEU A 314 -4.41 1.26 -5.15
N PRO A 315 -4.97 0.24 -4.48
CA PRO A 315 -4.25 -0.99 -4.15
C PRO A 315 -3.58 -1.61 -5.38
N GLN A 316 -2.39 -2.14 -5.19
CA GLN A 316 -1.54 -2.69 -6.24
C GLN A 316 -1.30 -4.17 -6.04
N PHE A 317 -1.30 -4.94 -7.15
CA PHE A 317 -1.09 -6.38 -7.18
C PHE A 317 -0.14 -6.72 -8.32
N ARG A 318 0.95 -7.43 -8.05
CA ARG A 318 1.90 -7.81 -9.09
C ARG A 318 1.61 -9.20 -9.70
N GLU A 319 1.25 -10.19 -8.91
CA GLU A 319 0.82 -11.53 -9.34
C GLU A 319 1.62 -12.09 -10.53
N SER A 320 2.89 -12.29 -10.47
CA SER A 320 3.72 -12.80 -11.57
C SER A 320 3.71 -11.97 -12.87
N LYS A 321 3.26 -10.72 -12.83
CA LYS A 321 3.29 -9.80 -13.97
C LYS A 321 4.49 -8.86 -13.90
N GLU A 322 4.97 -8.41 -15.06
CA GLU A 322 6.07 -7.47 -15.17
C GLU A 322 5.76 -6.08 -14.60
N TYR A 323 4.48 -5.76 -14.42
CA TYR A 323 4.01 -4.49 -13.88
C TYR A 323 3.02 -4.72 -12.74
N ALA A 324 2.95 -3.76 -11.81
CA ALA A 324 1.99 -3.77 -10.73
C ALA A 324 0.58 -3.39 -11.26
N ARG A 325 -0.35 -4.35 -11.20
CA ARG A 325 -1.76 -4.13 -11.57
C ARG A 325 -2.45 -3.31 -10.49
N LYS A 326 -3.23 -2.30 -10.89
CA LYS A 326 -4.03 -1.48 -9.99
C LYS A 326 -5.46 -2.02 -9.95
N ARG A 327 -6.07 -1.96 -8.79
CA ARG A 327 -7.46 -2.40 -8.60
C ARG A 327 -8.22 -1.36 -7.77
N ILE A 328 -9.41 -0.99 -8.22
CA ILE A 328 -10.32 -0.18 -7.40
C ILE A 328 -11.14 -1.11 -6.48
N PRO A 329 -11.15 -0.89 -5.15
CA PRO A 329 -12.10 -1.52 -4.26
C PRO A 329 -13.53 -1.19 -4.69
N PHE A 330 -14.43 -2.18 -4.64
CA PHE A 330 -15.82 -1.94 -5.04
C PHE A 330 -16.49 -0.83 -4.23
N GLU A 331 -16.25 -0.79 -2.93
CA GLU A 331 -16.78 0.26 -2.04
C GLU A 331 -16.33 1.65 -2.47
N LEU A 332 -15.08 1.81 -2.88
CA LEU A 332 -14.58 3.07 -3.40
C LEU A 332 -15.24 3.44 -4.73
N ALA A 333 -15.40 2.46 -5.64
CA ALA A 333 -16.11 2.69 -6.89
C ALA A 333 -17.57 3.11 -6.66
N TYR A 334 -18.27 2.45 -5.72
CA TYR A 334 -19.64 2.82 -5.35
C TYR A 334 -19.72 4.22 -4.76
N ARG A 335 -18.78 4.61 -3.91
CA ARG A 335 -18.70 5.96 -3.35
C ARG A 335 -18.55 7.02 -4.44
N ILE A 336 -17.65 6.80 -5.40
CA ILE A 336 -17.48 7.72 -6.54
C ILE A 336 -18.76 7.82 -7.36
N ILE A 337 -19.42 6.70 -7.66
CA ILE A 337 -20.67 6.68 -8.43
C ILE A 337 -21.77 7.41 -7.68
N LEU A 338 -21.93 7.20 -6.38
CA LEU A 338 -22.90 7.90 -5.54
C LEU A 338 -22.63 9.40 -5.52
N HIS A 339 -21.36 9.80 -5.39
CA HIS A 339 -20.96 11.21 -5.47
C HIS A 339 -21.33 11.83 -6.82
N LEU A 340 -21.12 11.12 -7.92
CA LEU A 340 -21.48 11.59 -9.26
C LEU A 340 -22.98 11.65 -9.47
N ILE A 341 -23.76 10.70 -8.91
CA ILE A 341 -25.23 10.75 -8.95
C ILE A 341 -25.76 12.01 -8.26
N HIS A 342 -25.15 12.40 -7.12
CA HIS A 342 -25.55 13.61 -6.41
C HIS A 342 -25.29 14.88 -7.22
N ASN A 343 -24.28 14.89 -8.07
CA ASN A 343 -23.83 16.05 -8.86
C ASN A 343 -24.32 16.02 -10.32
N LEU A 344 -25.33 15.19 -10.64
CA LEU A 344 -26.04 15.18 -11.93
C LEU A 344 -27.19 16.17 -11.97
#